data_0dcfd6c9854014a1569f75a5d792d81f
#
_entry.id   0dcfd6c9854014a1569f75a5d792d81f
#
_cell.length_a   1.000
_cell.length_b   1.000
_cell.length_c   1.000
_cell.angle_alpha   90.00
_cell.angle_beta   90.00
_cell.angle_gamma   90.00
#
_symmetry.space_group_name_H-M   'P 1'
#
loop_
_entity.id
_entity.type
_entity.pdbx_description
1 polymer ?
#
loop_
_entity_poly.entity_id
_entity_poly.type
_entity_poly.pdbx_seq_one_letter_code
_entity_poly.pdbx_strand_id
1 'polypeptide(L)'
;LNKINYSIPDNSRAIGQVFTQLEGAKKKDSLFHLVTRNYNAVNIWVQLKSGDNEDMNKVVSAVNAYFNNNPAPYNLKKGWAGLTYLNVVWQEKMVSGMLSSLGSSFLVVLAMMIILFRSVIFGVLSMIPLSVTISFIYGLIGLYGKDYDMPIAVLSALTLGLSVDFAIHFLERSRELTKKLGSWQEAVKEMFKEPAIAISRNAIIISIGFTPLLVAPLLPYRTVGFFLATIMAVSWLSTLFIL
;
A
#
# COMPACT_ATOMS: atom_id res chain seq x y z
N LEU A 1 17.77 29.73 -33.33
CA LEU A 1 17.21 30.58 -32.27
C LEU A 1 18.38 31.05 -31.38
N ASN A 2 18.55 32.37 -31.33
CA ASN A 2 19.72 33.01 -30.70
C ASN A 2 19.57 32.87 -29.16
N LYS A 3 20.61 32.38 -28.44
CA LYS A 3 20.63 32.20 -27.00
C LYS A 3 20.20 33.46 -26.20
N ILE A 4 20.36 34.65 -26.82
CA ILE A 4 19.99 35.94 -26.21
C ILE A 4 18.48 36.05 -25.92
N ASN A 5 17.64 35.32 -26.66
CA ASN A 5 16.18 35.37 -26.50
C ASN A 5 15.62 34.51 -25.34
N TYR A 6 16.52 33.82 -24.63
CA TYR A 6 16.16 32.97 -23.47
C TYR A 6 16.69 33.51 -22.14
N SER A 7 17.10 34.75 -22.08
CA SER A 7 17.50 35.41 -20.83
C SER A 7 16.33 36.13 -20.19
N ILE A 8 16.21 35.99 -18.88
CA ILE A 8 15.25 36.77 -18.10
C ILE A 8 15.78 38.20 -18.03
N PRO A 9 14.93 39.23 -18.29
CA PRO A 9 15.37 40.61 -18.17
C PRO A 9 15.81 40.97 -16.74
N ASP A 10 16.90 41.72 -16.62
CA ASP A 10 17.52 42.05 -15.32
C ASP A 10 16.77 43.15 -14.55
N ASN A 11 15.75 43.81 -15.14
CA ASN A 11 15.01 44.87 -14.49
C ASN A 11 13.49 44.67 -14.52
N SER A 12 12.82 45.12 -13.46
CA SER A 12 11.37 44.97 -13.29
C SER A 12 10.54 45.66 -14.39
N ARG A 13 11.06 46.75 -14.99
CA ARG A 13 10.38 47.47 -16.07
C ARG A 13 10.32 46.65 -17.35
N ALA A 14 11.41 45.97 -17.70
CA ALA A 14 11.47 45.08 -18.86
C ALA A 14 10.59 43.83 -18.65
N ILE A 15 10.57 43.28 -17.45
CA ILE A 15 9.65 42.18 -17.09
C ILE A 15 8.18 42.63 -17.26
N GLY A 16 7.82 43.84 -16.76
CA GLY A 16 6.48 44.40 -16.93
C GLY A 16 6.08 44.54 -18.41
N GLN A 17 7.02 44.96 -19.29
CA GLN A 17 6.78 45.06 -20.73
C GLN A 17 6.49 43.68 -21.35
N VAL A 18 7.22 42.62 -20.95
CA VAL A 18 6.96 41.24 -21.37
C VAL A 18 5.54 40.80 -21.00
N PHE A 19 5.11 41.08 -19.75
CA PHE A 19 3.74 40.76 -19.31
C PHE A 19 2.69 41.51 -20.13
N THR A 20 2.89 42.79 -20.40
CA THR A 20 1.97 43.61 -21.21
C THR A 20 1.89 43.07 -22.65
N GLN A 21 3.01 42.64 -23.23
CA GLN A 21 3.02 42.03 -24.57
C GLN A 21 2.31 40.67 -24.55
N LEU A 22 2.50 39.85 -23.53
CA LEU A 22 1.81 38.56 -23.41
C LEU A 22 0.31 38.72 -23.21
N GLU A 23 -0.11 39.73 -22.46
CA GLU A 23 -1.53 40.08 -22.26
C GLU A 23 -2.21 40.51 -23.56
N GLY A 24 -1.49 41.24 -24.42
CA GLY A 24 -1.94 41.65 -25.72
C GLY A 24 -1.86 40.56 -26.82
N ALA A 25 -1.31 39.38 -26.52
CA ALA A 25 -1.15 38.32 -27.47
C ALA A 25 -2.49 37.72 -27.96
N LYS A 26 -2.48 37.08 -29.15
CA LYS A 26 -3.65 36.59 -29.90
C LYS A 26 -4.65 35.69 -29.12
N LYS A 27 -4.22 35.05 -28.02
CA LYS A 27 -5.11 34.29 -27.13
C LYS A 27 -5.29 35.12 -25.85
N LYS A 28 -6.42 35.81 -25.79
CA LYS A 28 -6.85 36.45 -24.53
C LYS A 28 -6.86 35.41 -23.41
N ASP A 29 -6.39 35.79 -22.25
CA ASP A 29 -6.28 34.94 -21.03
C ASP A 29 -5.16 33.90 -21.00
N SER A 30 -4.32 33.73 -22.03
CA SER A 30 -3.21 32.78 -21.99
C SER A 30 -2.19 33.06 -20.87
N LEU A 31 -1.97 34.32 -20.54
CA LEU A 31 -1.12 34.74 -19.42
C LEU A 31 -1.74 34.33 -18.09
N PHE A 32 -3.05 34.42 -17.93
CA PHE A 32 -3.75 34.16 -16.68
C PHE A 32 -3.90 32.68 -16.34
N HIS A 33 -3.48 31.77 -17.24
CA HIS A 33 -3.23 30.37 -16.88
C HIS A 33 -1.94 30.16 -16.10
N LEU A 34 -0.99 31.12 -16.19
CA LEU A 34 0.32 31.04 -15.53
C LEU A 34 0.43 32.02 -14.36
N VAL A 35 -0.26 33.17 -14.41
CA VAL A 35 -0.16 34.24 -13.42
C VAL A 35 -1.56 34.69 -13.01
N THR A 36 -1.75 34.99 -11.75
CA THR A 36 -3.02 35.59 -11.27
C THR A 36 -3.19 37.00 -11.76
N ARG A 37 -4.44 37.47 -11.91
CA ARG A 37 -4.74 38.84 -12.41
C ARG A 37 -4.16 39.99 -11.57
N ASN A 38 -3.91 39.74 -10.30
CA ASN A 38 -3.27 40.70 -9.37
C ASN A 38 -1.75 40.48 -9.26
N TYR A 39 -1.16 39.62 -10.08
CA TYR A 39 0.28 39.31 -10.15
C TYR A 39 0.93 38.91 -8.81
N ASN A 40 0.16 38.36 -7.89
CA ASN A 40 0.67 37.94 -6.59
C ASN A 40 0.97 36.43 -6.49
N ALA A 41 0.63 35.67 -7.51
CA ALA A 41 0.94 34.26 -7.60
C ALA A 41 1.25 33.85 -9.05
N VAL A 42 2.15 32.89 -9.17
CA VAL A 42 2.56 32.32 -10.46
C VAL A 42 2.48 30.80 -10.41
N ASN A 43 2.03 30.20 -11.49
CA ASN A 43 1.99 28.76 -11.68
C ASN A 43 3.13 28.34 -12.61
N ILE A 44 4.04 27.52 -12.12
CA ILE A 44 5.14 26.97 -12.90
C ILE A 44 4.80 25.52 -13.24
N TRP A 45 4.67 25.24 -14.54
CA TRP A 45 4.43 23.89 -15.05
C TRP A 45 5.75 23.16 -15.19
N VAL A 46 5.89 22.05 -14.46
CA VAL A 46 7.03 21.13 -14.59
C VAL A 46 6.55 19.89 -15.34
N GLN A 47 7.07 19.70 -16.55
CA GLN A 47 6.73 18.54 -17.36
C GLN A 47 7.71 17.40 -17.06
N LEU A 48 7.20 16.27 -16.61
CA LEU A 48 7.97 15.06 -16.35
C LEU A 48 8.01 14.16 -17.59
N LYS A 49 9.07 13.38 -17.74
CA LYS A 49 9.19 12.38 -18.82
C LYS A 49 8.30 11.17 -18.60
N SER A 50 8.09 10.79 -17.35
CA SER A 50 7.21 9.72 -16.94
C SER A 50 6.18 10.23 -15.95
N GLY A 51 5.05 9.53 -15.83
CA GLY A 51 4.06 9.78 -14.76
C GLY A 51 4.40 9.08 -13.45
N ASP A 52 5.65 8.65 -13.27
CA ASP A 52 6.11 7.85 -12.15
C ASP A 52 6.22 8.70 -10.87
N ASN A 53 5.79 8.12 -9.76
CA ASN A 53 5.86 8.76 -8.45
C ASN A 53 7.30 9.02 -7.99
N GLU A 54 8.25 8.16 -8.39
CA GLU A 54 9.67 8.32 -8.07
C GLU A 54 10.25 9.59 -8.70
N ASP A 55 9.97 9.82 -9.99
CA ASP A 55 10.42 11.01 -10.71
C ASP A 55 9.79 12.28 -10.13
N MET A 56 8.51 12.22 -9.76
CA MET A 56 7.85 13.35 -9.09
C MET A 56 8.48 13.67 -7.74
N ASN A 57 8.79 12.66 -6.93
CA ASN A 57 9.45 12.83 -5.64
C ASN A 57 10.86 13.41 -5.79
N LYS A 58 11.61 13.02 -6.80
CA LYS A 58 12.92 13.60 -7.12
C LYS A 58 12.80 15.10 -7.40
N VAL A 59 11.82 15.51 -8.20
CA VAL A 59 11.59 16.93 -8.52
C VAL A 59 11.17 17.71 -7.28
N VAL A 60 10.23 17.18 -6.50
CA VAL A 60 9.77 17.82 -5.25
C VAL A 60 10.94 18.01 -4.28
N SER A 61 11.77 16.99 -4.11
CA SER A 61 12.94 17.03 -3.23
C SER A 61 13.98 18.02 -3.72
N ALA A 62 14.29 18.03 -5.03
CA ALA A 62 15.25 18.96 -5.62
C ALA A 62 14.80 20.42 -5.48
N VAL A 63 13.52 20.72 -5.75
CA VAL A 63 12.97 22.07 -5.58
C VAL A 63 12.96 22.47 -4.11
N ASN A 64 12.60 21.57 -3.20
CA ASN A 64 12.64 21.84 -1.78
C ASN A 64 14.05 22.15 -1.29
N ALA A 65 15.04 21.36 -1.72
CA ALA A 65 16.46 21.58 -1.40
C ALA A 65 16.96 22.93 -1.96
N TYR A 66 16.57 23.28 -3.19
CA TYR A 66 16.92 24.57 -3.79
C TYR A 66 16.40 25.75 -2.95
N PHE A 67 15.12 25.73 -2.56
CA PHE A 67 14.53 26.80 -1.75
C PHE A 67 15.12 26.87 -0.33
N ASN A 68 15.54 25.77 0.24
CA ASN A 68 16.21 25.75 1.53
C ASN A 68 17.62 26.37 1.47
N ASN A 69 18.35 26.11 0.37
CA ASN A 69 19.70 26.63 0.15
C ASN A 69 19.70 28.08 -0.39
N ASN A 70 18.61 28.49 -1.04
CA ASN A 70 18.44 29.81 -1.65
C ASN A 70 17.14 30.44 -1.12
N PRO A 71 17.16 30.99 0.09
CA PRO A 71 15.96 31.61 0.66
C PRO A 71 15.51 32.75 -0.24
N ALA A 72 14.21 32.74 -0.57
CA ALA A 72 13.62 33.76 -1.43
C ALA A 72 13.74 35.16 -0.77
N PRO A 73 14.02 36.21 -1.54
CA PRO A 73 14.19 37.57 -1.03
C PRO A 73 12.92 38.15 -0.42
N TYR A 74 11.77 37.53 -0.65
CA TYR A 74 10.45 37.90 -0.11
C TYR A 74 9.80 36.68 0.52
N ASN A 75 8.78 36.84 1.36
CA ASN A 75 8.01 35.74 1.95
C ASN A 75 7.18 34.98 0.89
N LEU A 76 7.84 34.33 -0.04
CA LEU A 76 7.20 33.51 -1.06
C LEU A 76 6.74 32.20 -0.44
N LYS A 77 5.44 31.93 -0.55
CA LYS A 77 4.87 30.64 -0.19
C LYS A 77 4.85 29.75 -1.45
N LYS A 78 5.45 28.58 -1.36
CA LYS A 78 5.37 27.56 -2.41
C LYS A 78 4.29 26.55 -2.07
N GLY A 79 3.60 26.08 -3.09
CA GLY A 79 2.64 24.99 -2.99
C GLY A 79 2.76 24.07 -4.21
N TRP A 80 2.53 22.80 -4.03
CA TRP A 80 2.48 21.82 -5.11
C TRP A 80 1.04 21.57 -5.50
N ALA A 81 0.77 21.45 -6.80
CA ALA A 81 -0.54 21.14 -7.34
C ALA A 81 -0.40 20.23 -8.58
N GLY A 82 -1.50 19.63 -9.00
CA GLY A 82 -1.56 18.74 -10.17
C GLY A 82 -1.85 17.29 -9.80
N LEU A 83 -2.41 16.55 -10.78
CA LEU A 83 -2.85 15.17 -10.58
C LEU A 83 -1.70 14.24 -10.17
N THR A 84 -0.54 14.39 -10.79
CA THR A 84 0.64 13.56 -10.49
C THR A 84 1.09 13.76 -9.04
N TYR A 85 1.16 15.00 -8.58
CA TYR A 85 1.51 15.28 -7.18
C TYR A 85 0.44 14.79 -6.20
N LEU A 86 -0.82 14.95 -6.56
CA LEU A 86 -1.93 14.43 -5.75
C LEU A 86 -1.83 12.91 -5.57
N ASN A 87 -1.49 12.18 -6.65
CA ASN A 87 -1.30 10.73 -6.59
C ASN A 87 -0.16 10.33 -5.66
N VAL A 88 0.96 11.06 -5.68
CA VAL A 88 2.10 10.81 -4.77
C VAL A 88 1.68 10.99 -3.32
N VAL A 89 1.08 12.12 -2.99
CA VAL A 89 0.63 12.41 -1.61
C VAL A 89 -0.45 11.42 -1.15
N TRP A 90 -1.37 11.08 -2.05
CA TRP A 90 -2.41 10.09 -1.77
C TRP A 90 -1.83 8.71 -1.47
N GLN A 91 -0.89 8.26 -2.30
CA GLN A 91 -0.22 6.97 -2.12
C GLN A 91 0.59 6.92 -0.81
N GLU A 92 1.34 7.97 -0.51
CA GLU A 92 2.12 8.07 0.74
C GLU A 92 1.20 7.97 1.98
N LYS A 93 0.12 8.75 2.00
CA LYS A 93 -0.85 8.73 3.09
C LYS A 93 -1.58 7.40 3.19
N MET A 94 -1.91 6.80 2.05
CA MET A 94 -2.55 5.50 1.98
C MET A 94 -1.65 4.41 2.56
N VAL A 95 -0.39 4.33 2.13
CA VAL A 95 0.57 3.33 2.63
C VAL A 95 0.81 3.50 4.13
N SER A 96 1.06 4.72 4.59
CA SER A 96 1.26 5.01 6.02
C SER A 96 0.01 4.67 6.85
N GLY A 97 -1.18 5.07 6.38
CA GLY A 97 -2.45 4.76 7.03
C GLY A 97 -2.73 3.25 7.11
N MET A 98 -2.41 2.52 6.05
CA MET A 98 -2.64 1.07 6.00
C MET A 98 -1.67 0.28 6.87
N LEU A 99 -0.39 0.67 6.94
CA LEU A 99 0.57 0.07 7.87
C LEU A 99 0.14 0.27 9.32
N SER A 100 -0.32 1.46 9.67
CA SER A 100 -0.86 1.75 11.00
C SER A 100 -2.12 0.93 11.28
N SER A 101 -3.02 0.81 10.30
CA SER A 101 -4.23 0.00 10.39
C SER A 101 -3.92 -1.48 10.53
N LEU A 102 -2.92 -2.00 9.80
CA LEU A 102 -2.48 -3.38 9.90
C LEU A 102 -1.99 -3.70 11.32
N GLY A 103 -1.15 -2.83 11.91
CA GLY A 103 -0.67 -2.99 13.28
C GLY A 103 -1.78 -2.97 14.32
N SER A 104 -2.71 -2.01 14.22
CA SER A 104 -3.86 -1.94 15.14
C SER A 104 -4.80 -3.13 14.98
N SER A 105 -5.09 -3.55 13.77
CA SER A 105 -5.92 -4.73 13.48
C SER A 105 -5.28 -6.01 14.00
N PHE A 106 -3.96 -6.15 13.89
CA PHE A 106 -3.23 -7.29 14.44
C PHE A 106 -3.40 -7.39 15.96
N LEU A 107 -3.32 -6.27 16.67
CA LEU A 107 -3.54 -6.22 18.13
C LEU A 107 -4.99 -6.55 18.49
N VAL A 108 -5.96 -6.06 17.73
CA VAL A 108 -7.38 -6.39 17.94
C VAL A 108 -7.63 -7.88 17.74
N VAL A 109 -7.10 -8.48 16.66
CA VAL A 109 -7.22 -9.91 16.40
C VAL A 109 -6.55 -10.71 17.54
N LEU A 110 -5.36 -10.33 17.99
CA LEU A 110 -4.71 -10.98 19.14
C LEU A 110 -5.58 -10.93 20.39
N ALA A 111 -6.15 -9.77 20.71
CA ALA A 111 -7.05 -9.63 21.87
C ALA A 111 -8.28 -10.53 21.73
N MET A 112 -8.90 -10.57 20.55
CA MET A 112 -10.03 -11.46 20.26
C MET A 112 -9.66 -12.94 20.43
N MET A 113 -8.47 -13.36 19.97
CA MET A 113 -8.00 -14.73 20.10
C MET A 113 -7.74 -15.11 21.55
N ILE A 114 -7.17 -14.21 22.36
CA ILE A 114 -6.99 -14.43 23.82
C ILE A 114 -8.36 -14.62 24.50
N ILE A 115 -9.34 -13.80 24.15
CA ILE A 115 -10.70 -13.90 24.69
C ILE A 115 -11.37 -15.21 24.26
N LEU A 116 -11.29 -15.56 22.97
CA LEU A 116 -11.88 -16.76 22.41
C LEU A 116 -11.34 -18.03 23.08
N PHE A 117 -10.03 -18.13 23.16
CA PHE A 117 -9.39 -19.30 23.76
C PHE A 117 -9.35 -19.25 25.30
N ARG A 118 -9.69 -18.12 25.92
CA ARG A 118 -9.53 -17.86 27.36
C ARG A 118 -8.12 -18.21 27.85
N SER A 119 -7.13 -17.97 27.03
CA SER A 119 -5.72 -18.31 27.30
C SER A 119 -4.81 -17.43 26.43
N VAL A 120 -3.87 -16.76 27.09
CA VAL A 120 -2.86 -15.93 26.39
C VAL A 120 -1.97 -16.80 25.51
N ILE A 121 -1.58 -17.99 25.98
CA ILE A 121 -0.69 -18.89 25.24
C ILE A 121 -1.33 -19.32 23.92
N PHE A 122 -2.58 -19.80 23.94
CA PHE A 122 -3.29 -20.19 22.72
C PHE A 122 -3.61 -19.01 21.81
N GLY A 123 -3.89 -17.84 22.41
CA GLY A 123 -4.07 -16.60 21.64
C GLY A 123 -2.81 -16.22 20.87
N VAL A 124 -1.64 -16.23 21.52
CA VAL A 124 -0.36 -15.94 20.86
C VAL A 124 0.00 -17.04 19.85
N LEU A 125 -0.22 -18.30 20.18
CA LEU A 125 0.08 -19.43 19.30
C LEU A 125 -0.71 -19.33 17.98
N SER A 126 -1.97 -18.94 18.02
CA SER A 126 -2.81 -18.73 16.83
C SER A 126 -2.30 -17.62 15.90
N MET A 127 -1.53 -16.67 16.43
CA MET A 127 -0.98 -15.57 15.64
C MET A 127 0.30 -15.95 14.86
N ILE A 128 0.95 -17.08 15.20
CA ILE A 128 2.19 -17.50 14.52
C ILE A 128 1.96 -17.80 13.03
N PRO A 129 0.99 -18.65 12.63
CA PRO A 129 0.72 -18.90 11.22
C PRO A 129 0.35 -17.63 10.45
N LEU A 130 -0.41 -16.74 11.09
CA LEU A 130 -0.78 -15.44 10.53
C LEU A 130 0.46 -14.58 10.26
N SER A 131 1.38 -14.49 11.24
CA SER A 131 2.62 -13.72 11.10
C SER A 131 3.51 -14.26 9.99
N VAL A 132 3.63 -15.59 9.88
CA VAL A 132 4.37 -16.25 8.80
C VAL A 132 3.73 -15.95 7.44
N THR A 133 2.40 -16.02 7.34
CA THR A 133 1.67 -15.72 6.10
C THR A 133 1.90 -14.28 5.65
N ILE A 134 1.77 -13.31 6.57
CA ILE A 134 2.01 -11.90 6.28
C ILE A 134 3.46 -11.69 5.82
N SER A 135 4.43 -12.23 6.56
CA SER A 135 5.86 -12.09 6.21
C SER A 135 6.18 -12.71 4.85
N PHE A 136 5.58 -13.86 4.54
CA PHE A 136 5.74 -14.52 3.24
C PHE A 136 5.19 -13.68 2.10
N ILE A 137 3.99 -13.11 2.25
CA ILE A 137 3.37 -12.26 1.22
C ILE A 137 4.20 -11.00 0.97
N TYR A 138 4.64 -10.31 2.03
CA TYR A 138 5.51 -9.15 1.86
C TYR A 138 6.88 -9.52 1.26
N GLY A 139 7.41 -10.69 1.61
CA GLY A 139 8.62 -11.23 1.00
C GLY A 139 8.45 -11.48 -0.50
N LEU A 140 7.32 -12.06 -0.93
CA LEU A 140 6.99 -12.23 -2.34
C LEU A 140 6.88 -10.90 -3.10
N ILE A 141 6.20 -9.90 -2.52
CA ILE A 141 6.07 -8.57 -3.11
C ILE A 141 7.46 -7.96 -3.35
N GLY A 142 8.34 -8.05 -2.34
CA GLY A 142 9.72 -7.55 -2.43
C GLY A 142 10.55 -8.30 -3.48
N LEU A 143 10.42 -9.62 -3.58
CA LEU A 143 11.15 -10.45 -4.57
C LEU A 143 10.71 -10.17 -6.01
N TYR A 144 9.41 -9.93 -6.21
CA TYR A 144 8.87 -9.56 -7.53
C TYR A 144 9.18 -8.10 -7.90
N GLY A 145 9.73 -7.30 -6.99
CA GLY A 145 9.98 -5.88 -7.22
C GLY A 145 8.70 -5.09 -7.51
N LYS A 146 7.55 -5.56 -7.00
CA LYS A 146 6.27 -4.91 -7.24
C LYS A 146 6.06 -3.80 -6.22
N ASP A 147 5.66 -2.62 -6.72
CA ASP A 147 5.31 -1.49 -5.87
C ASP A 147 4.12 -1.83 -4.94
N TYR A 148 4.17 -1.27 -3.76
CA TYR A 148 3.08 -1.39 -2.78
C TYR A 148 1.89 -0.53 -3.23
N ASP A 149 0.99 -1.14 -3.97
CA ASP A 149 -0.20 -0.51 -4.52
C ASP A 149 -1.46 -0.72 -3.65
N MET A 150 -2.55 -0.03 -3.99
CA MET A 150 -3.81 -0.13 -3.26
C MET A 150 -4.35 -1.57 -3.15
N PRO A 151 -4.37 -2.40 -4.19
CA PRO A 151 -4.78 -3.80 -4.08
C PRO A 151 -3.99 -4.57 -3.04
N ILE A 152 -2.66 -4.42 -2.99
CA ILE A 152 -1.79 -5.09 -2.00
C ILE A 152 -2.10 -4.62 -0.59
N ALA A 153 -2.32 -3.34 -0.41
CA ALA A 153 -2.63 -2.76 0.89
C ALA A 153 -3.96 -3.27 1.47
N VAL A 154 -5.00 -3.37 0.64
CA VAL A 154 -6.29 -3.98 1.02
C VAL A 154 -6.14 -5.46 1.34
N LEU A 155 -5.34 -6.20 0.55
CA LEU A 155 -5.07 -7.61 0.77
C LEU A 155 -4.36 -7.86 2.11
N SER A 156 -3.50 -6.97 2.55
CA SER A 156 -2.83 -7.07 3.85
C SER A 156 -3.83 -7.08 5.01
N ALA A 157 -4.87 -6.25 4.94
CA ALA A 157 -5.93 -6.24 5.94
C ALA A 157 -6.82 -7.50 5.86
N LEU A 158 -7.14 -7.96 4.65
CA LEU A 158 -7.90 -9.20 4.43
C LEU A 158 -7.14 -10.44 4.90
N THR A 159 -5.81 -10.46 4.78
CA THR A 159 -4.98 -11.57 5.26
C THR A 159 -5.18 -11.84 6.74
N LEU A 160 -5.33 -10.79 7.55
CA LEU A 160 -5.59 -10.94 8.98
C LEU A 160 -6.85 -11.76 9.27
N GLY A 161 -7.95 -11.49 8.57
CA GLY A 161 -9.20 -12.21 8.77
C GLY A 161 -9.18 -13.63 8.20
N LEU A 162 -8.70 -13.77 6.97
CA LEU A 162 -8.75 -15.06 6.26
C LEU A 162 -7.76 -16.10 6.80
N SER A 163 -6.59 -15.65 7.26
CA SER A 163 -5.54 -16.56 7.73
C SER A 163 -5.79 -17.11 9.13
N VAL A 164 -6.48 -16.35 9.96
CA VAL A 164 -6.70 -16.76 11.37
C VAL A 164 -7.69 -17.90 11.50
N ASP A 165 -8.61 -18.06 10.56
CA ASP A 165 -9.66 -19.08 10.61
C ASP A 165 -9.10 -20.50 10.67
N PHE A 166 -8.05 -20.80 9.90
CA PHE A 166 -7.41 -22.12 9.93
C PHE A 166 -6.77 -22.41 11.29
N ALA A 167 -6.12 -21.41 11.89
CA ALA A 167 -5.52 -21.52 13.20
C ALA A 167 -6.58 -21.73 14.31
N ILE A 168 -7.71 -21.03 14.23
CA ILE A 168 -8.83 -21.20 15.16
C ILE A 168 -9.32 -22.63 15.12
N HIS A 169 -9.72 -23.13 13.96
CA HIS A 169 -10.28 -24.46 13.81
C HIS A 169 -9.27 -25.55 14.23
N PHE A 170 -8.01 -25.39 13.88
CA PHE A 170 -6.95 -26.34 14.25
C PHE A 170 -6.76 -26.38 15.77
N LEU A 171 -6.56 -25.23 16.42
CA LEU A 171 -6.32 -25.15 17.86
C LEU A 171 -7.53 -25.55 18.69
N GLU A 172 -8.73 -25.17 18.27
CA GLU A 172 -9.96 -25.55 18.97
C GLU A 172 -10.14 -27.06 18.93
N ARG A 173 -9.97 -27.68 17.77
CA ARG A 173 -10.10 -29.12 17.64
C ARG A 173 -9.00 -29.88 18.37
N SER A 174 -7.76 -29.39 18.36
CA SER A 174 -6.67 -29.99 19.10
C SER A 174 -6.90 -29.98 20.61
N ARG A 175 -7.44 -28.87 21.14
CA ARG A 175 -7.83 -28.78 22.55
C ARG A 175 -8.95 -29.72 22.93
N GLU A 176 -9.96 -29.84 22.07
CA GLU A 176 -11.07 -30.79 22.29
C GLU A 176 -10.57 -32.24 22.35
N LEU A 177 -9.74 -32.64 21.39
CA LEU A 177 -9.16 -33.96 21.35
C LEU A 177 -8.24 -34.24 22.53
N THR A 178 -7.42 -33.29 22.93
CA THR A 178 -6.55 -33.42 24.11
C THR A 178 -7.36 -33.63 25.38
N LYS A 179 -8.49 -32.95 25.53
CA LYS A 179 -9.42 -33.17 26.66
C LYS A 179 -10.07 -34.55 26.63
N LYS A 180 -10.41 -35.08 25.45
CA LYS A 180 -11.05 -36.38 25.28
C LYS A 180 -10.08 -37.55 25.49
N LEU A 181 -8.86 -37.42 24.96
CA LEU A 181 -7.87 -38.51 24.97
C LEU A 181 -6.93 -38.47 26.17
N GLY A 182 -6.89 -37.35 26.92
CA GLY A 182 -6.04 -37.17 28.07
C GLY A 182 -4.54 -37.01 27.74
N SER A 183 -4.14 -37.10 26.46
CA SER A 183 -2.76 -37.01 26.01
C SER A 183 -2.65 -36.14 24.77
N TRP A 184 -1.70 -35.19 24.80
CA TRP A 184 -1.39 -34.35 23.61
C TRP A 184 -0.84 -35.19 22.44
N GLN A 185 -0.02 -36.19 22.72
CA GLN A 185 0.57 -37.04 21.67
C GLN A 185 -0.47 -37.84 20.90
N GLU A 186 -1.51 -38.33 21.58
CA GLU A 186 -2.63 -39.01 20.95
C GLU A 186 -3.54 -38.05 20.19
N ALA A 187 -3.76 -36.86 20.75
CA ALA A 187 -4.53 -35.80 20.13
C ALA A 187 -3.91 -35.35 18.79
N VAL A 188 -2.59 -35.18 18.74
CA VAL A 188 -1.87 -34.83 17.50
C VAL A 188 -2.08 -35.91 16.42
N LYS A 189 -1.94 -37.20 16.76
CA LYS A 189 -2.18 -38.26 15.79
C LYS A 189 -3.60 -38.25 15.22
N GLU A 190 -4.58 -37.94 16.05
CA GLU A 190 -5.99 -37.87 15.64
C GLU A 190 -6.28 -36.60 14.84
N MET A 191 -5.59 -35.49 15.14
CA MET A 191 -5.69 -34.23 14.37
C MET A 191 -5.33 -34.40 12.90
N PHE A 192 -4.32 -35.23 12.59
CA PHE A 192 -3.88 -35.44 11.20
C PHE A 192 -4.73 -36.45 10.41
N LYS A 193 -5.75 -37.04 11.03
CA LYS A 193 -6.75 -37.85 10.33
C LYS A 193 -7.83 -36.95 9.70
N GLU A 194 -9.04 -36.93 10.26
CA GLU A 194 -10.17 -36.18 9.72
C GLU A 194 -10.03 -34.65 9.82
N PRO A 195 -9.61 -34.05 10.94
CA PRO A 195 -9.59 -32.60 11.07
C PRO A 195 -8.64 -31.92 10.10
N ALA A 196 -7.40 -32.40 9.96
CA ALA A 196 -6.43 -31.81 9.03
C ALA A 196 -6.89 -31.97 7.56
N ILE A 197 -7.53 -33.13 7.23
CA ILE A 197 -8.09 -33.33 5.89
C ILE A 197 -9.23 -32.35 5.61
N ALA A 198 -10.11 -32.09 6.58
CA ALA A 198 -11.19 -31.15 6.42
C ALA A 198 -10.69 -29.70 6.21
N ILE A 199 -9.71 -29.27 7.01
CA ILE A 199 -9.07 -27.96 6.87
C ILE A 199 -8.37 -27.87 5.49
N SER A 200 -7.67 -28.91 5.07
CA SER A 200 -6.98 -28.96 3.78
C SER A 200 -7.94 -28.87 2.60
N ARG A 201 -9.04 -29.60 2.63
CA ARG A 201 -10.07 -29.52 1.59
C ARG A 201 -10.64 -28.11 1.48
N ASN A 202 -10.97 -27.50 2.60
CA ASN A 202 -11.47 -26.13 2.61
C ASN A 202 -10.46 -25.13 2.04
N ALA A 203 -9.20 -25.21 2.47
CA ALA A 203 -8.13 -24.35 1.98
C ALA A 203 -7.90 -24.49 0.47
N ILE A 204 -7.88 -25.72 -0.05
CA ILE A 204 -7.70 -26.01 -1.47
C ILE A 204 -8.87 -25.45 -2.29
N ILE A 205 -10.13 -25.68 -1.83
CA ILE A 205 -11.31 -25.19 -2.52
C ILE A 205 -11.30 -23.66 -2.61
N ILE A 206 -10.99 -22.98 -1.51
CA ILE A 206 -10.95 -21.52 -1.48
C ILE A 206 -9.79 -20.99 -2.34
N SER A 207 -8.60 -21.59 -2.24
CA SER A 207 -7.44 -21.18 -3.05
C SER A 207 -7.72 -21.31 -4.55
N ILE A 208 -8.31 -22.44 -4.98
CA ILE A 208 -8.72 -22.65 -6.37
C ILE A 208 -9.85 -21.67 -6.75
N GLY A 209 -10.77 -21.38 -5.82
CA GLY A 209 -11.86 -20.44 -6.04
C GLY A 209 -11.42 -19.03 -6.42
N PHE A 210 -10.21 -18.61 -6.03
CA PHE A 210 -9.64 -17.31 -6.42
C PHE A 210 -8.89 -17.34 -7.76
N THR A 211 -8.56 -18.52 -8.30
CA THR A 211 -7.78 -18.62 -9.56
C THR A 211 -8.50 -18.05 -10.79
N PRO A 212 -9.84 -18.05 -10.93
CA PRO A 212 -10.49 -17.41 -12.07
C PRO A 212 -10.18 -15.92 -12.19
N LEU A 213 -9.85 -15.24 -11.10
CA LEU A 213 -9.43 -13.83 -11.13
C LEU A 213 -8.12 -13.61 -11.90
N LEU A 214 -7.27 -14.64 -12.05
CA LEU A 214 -6.00 -14.56 -12.80
C LEU A 214 -6.21 -14.31 -14.30
N VAL A 215 -7.37 -14.68 -14.84
CA VAL A 215 -7.72 -14.46 -16.27
C VAL A 215 -8.49 -13.16 -16.49
N ALA A 216 -8.75 -12.39 -15.42
CA ALA A 216 -9.48 -11.14 -15.53
C ALA A 216 -8.74 -10.12 -16.43
N PRO A 217 -9.45 -9.28 -17.21
CA PRO A 217 -8.82 -8.30 -18.10
C PRO A 217 -8.10 -7.19 -17.35
N LEU A 218 -8.50 -6.87 -16.12
CA LEU A 218 -7.94 -5.80 -15.31
C LEU A 218 -6.83 -6.31 -14.40
N LEU A 219 -5.67 -5.65 -14.45
CA LEU A 219 -4.49 -5.99 -13.65
C LEU A 219 -4.76 -6.07 -12.13
N PRO A 220 -5.53 -5.16 -11.51
CA PRO A 220 -5.86 -5.27 -10.08
C PRO A 220 -6.52 -6.58 -9.70
N TYR A 221 -7.45 -7.10 -10.51
CA TYR A 221 -8.11 -8.38 -10.24
C TYR A 221 -7.14 -9.56 -10.30
N ARG A 222 -6.20 -9.56 -11.24
CA ARG A 222 -5.14 -10.60 -11.32
C ARG A 222 -4.27 -10.56 -10.08
N THR A 223 -3.88 -9.38 -9.64
CA THR A 223 -3.11 -9.18 -8.40
C THR A 223 -3.87 -9.74 -7.20
N VAL A 224 -5.14 -9.37 -7.05
CA VAL A 224 -5.99 -9.84 -5.96
C VAL A 224 -6.16 -11.36 -6.00
N GLY A 225 -6.45 -11.95 -7.16
CA GLY A 225 -6.62 -13.39 -7.32
C GLY A 225 -5.37 -14.18 -6.95
N PHE A 226 -4.20 -13.74 -7.43
CA PHE A 226 -2.93 -14.37 -7.11
C PHE A 226 -2.63 -14.32 -5.61
N PHE A 227 -2.73 -13.15 -5.00
CA PHE A 227 -2.40 -13.00 -3.58
C PHE A 227 -3.40 -13.71 -2.67
N LEU A 228 -4.70 -13.64 -2.94
CA LEU A 228 -5.71 -14.37 -2.13
C LEU A 228 -5.51 -15.87 -2.19
N ALA A 229 -5.29 -16.44 -3.38
CA ALA A 229 -4.99 -17.87 -3.52
C ALA A 229 -3.71 -18.24 -2.74
N THR A 230 -2.67 -17.41 -2.83
CA THR A 230 -1.40 -17.62 -2.12
C THR A 230 -1.57 -17.49 -0.61
N ILE A 231 -2.29 -16.47 -0.14
CA ILE A 231 -2.59 -16.27 1.29
C ILE A 231 -3.25 -17.51 1.88
N MET A 232 -4.28 -18.02 1.22
CA MET A 232 -5.01 -19.21 1.70
C MET A 232 -4.12 -20.44 1.72
N ALA A 233 -3.32 -20.67 0.67
CA ALA A 233 -2.40 -21.81 0.60
C ALA A 233 -1.31 -21.71 1.68
N VAL A 234 -0.67 -20.57 1.84
CA VAL A 234 0.41 -20.36 2.82
C VAL A 234 -0.12 -20.43 4.25
N SER A 235 -1.27 -19.83 4.52
CA SER A 235 -1.90 -19.87 5.84
C SER A 235 -2.27 -21.30 6.25
N TRP A 236 -2.84 -22.08 5.32
CA TRP A 236 -3.12 -23.48 5.54
C TRP A 236 -1.83 -24.28 5.84
N LEU A 237 -0.79 -24.14 5.00
CA LEU A 237 0.48 -24.82 5.21
C LEU A 237 1.11 -24.41 6.54
N SER A 238 1.17 -23.10 6.83
CA SER A 238 1.70 -22.59 8.11
C SER A 238 0.95 -23.16 9.31
N THR A 239 -0.37 -23.29 9.22
CA THR A 239 -1.18 -23.86 10.30
C THR A 239 -0.84 -25.35 10.51
N LEU A 240 -0.74 -26.14 9.44
CA LEU A 240 -0.47 -27.58 9.56
C LEU A 240 0.97 -27.92 9.99
N PHE A 241 1.95 -27.09 9.62
CA PHE A 241 3.36 -27.39 9.89
C PHE A 241 3.89 -26.73 11.17
N ILE A 242 3.24 -25.68 11.64
CA ILE A 242 3.73 -24.89 12.80
C ILE A 242 2.91 -25.17 14.06
N LEU A 243 1.58 -25.35 13.94
CA LEU A 243 0.71 -25.65 15.08
C LEU A 243 0.58 -27.15 15.33
#